data_b543ff7a086e5823b5268fd398dac770
#
_entry.id   b543ff7a086e5823b5268fd398dac770
#
_cell.length_a   1.000
_cell.length_b   1.000
_cell.length_c   1.000
_cell.angle_alpha   90.00
_cell.angle_beta   90.00
_cell.angle_gamma   90.00
#
_symmetry.space_group_name_H-M   'P 1'
#
loop_
_entity.id
_entity.type
_entity.pdbx_description
1 polymer ?
#
loop_
_entity_poly.entity_id
_entity_poly.type
_entity_poly.pdbx_seq_one_letter_code
_entity_poly.pdbx_strand_id
1 'polypeptide(L)'
;MLPPHARVTQPADSIPSRHLHSSLNKIKHPVNVVRWTPEGRRLLTASSSGEFTLWNGTGFNFETIMQAHDSAIRALAYSHSDDWLVSADHDGIIKYWQPNFNNVESIRGHQDPIRDLSFSPTNSKFVTASDDSTLKIFDFAGGVAETTLTGHGWDAKSCDWHPTKGLVVSGSKDHLVKLWDPRTGRCLTTLHGHKNTITKTLFERVRGSCLATAARDQTARVFDLRMMRDICLLRGHEKDISTLTWHPIHSNLLSTGGSDGSLFHYILDEPNTPPGQAMTVAPYDSPDPSSAPAQPIYPAHKVSFAHDFAIWSLDWHPLGHILASGSNDRITRFWARARPGGTEFNDRYHIGEEAAEAQGTWDRRGNRHMRQVEEDQENEDEAEGLVDQKMPLKPAGAFPGIPGLPLQQPGGLIPPPPPPPIIPGVGAGLAGVPPPPLPFPIPGMPVPPLPGLDPKNPPNFAAIAEMMKKAGIPPPPPPGALPPGMLPPGLIPPPPGFPLPFPPPPPVPPANAAHPPDNGANLGRRRAPLPSQEESLKMEQSKGNYTRIK
;
A
#
# COMPACT_ATOMS: atom_id res chain seq x y z
N MET A 1 -14.76 -11.38 -20.35
CA MET A 1 -15.73 -11.06 -21.44
C MET A 1 -15.83 -9.54 -21.51
N LEU A 2 -15.55 -8.94 -22.66
CA LEU A 2 -15.72 -7.49 -22.81
C LEU A 2 -17.21 -7.13 -22.69
N PRO A 3 -17.55 -5.86 -22.35
CA PRO A 3 -18.93 -5.41 -22.38
C PRO A 3 -19.60 -5.69 -23.73
N PRO A 4 -20.92 -5.93 -23.78
CA PRO A 4 -21.62 -6.13 -25.04
C PRO A 4 -21.31 -5.01 -26.04
N HIS A 5 -21.00 -5.36 -27.27
CA HIS A 5 -20.56 -4.46 -28.34
C HIS A 5 -19.19 -3.78 -28.15
N ALA A 6 -18.41 -4.11 -27.11
CA ALA A 6 -17.06 -3.63 -26.98
C ALA A 6 -16.11 -4.40 -27.93
N ARG A 7 -15.29 -3.64 -28.65
CA ARG A 7 -14.30 -4.19 -29.56
C ARG A 7 -12.97 -4.37 -28.84
N VAL A 8 -12.33 -5.53 -29.03
CA VAL A 8 -11.00 -5.83 -28.44
C VAL A 8 -9.94 -4.81 -28.87
N THR A 9 -10.11 -4.22 -30.05
CA THR A 9 -9.17 -3.25 -30.63
C THR A 9 -9.40 -1.80 -30.16
N GLN A 10 -10.55 -1.51 -29.53
CA GLN A 10 -10.90 -0.15 -29.13
C GLN A 10 -11.06 -0.05 -27.61
N PRO A 11 -10.07 0.51 -26.91
CA PRO A 11 -10.12 0.69 -25.45
C PRO A 11 -11.22 1.66 -25.00
N ALA A 12 -11.59 2.63 -25.84
CA ALA A 12 -12.68 3.56 -25.56
C ALA A 12 -14.03 2.85 -25.30
N ASP A 13 -14.24 1.68 -25.92
CA ASP A 13 -15.44 0.86 -25.71
C ASP A 13 -15.51 0.25 -24.30
N SER A 14 -14.43 0.28 -23.53
CA SER A 14 -14.33 -0.33 -22.19
C SER A 14 -14.24 0.68 -21.06
N ILE A 15 -14.31 1.98 -21.34
CA ILE A 15 -14.24 3.03 -20.30
C ILE A 15 -15.44 2.94 -19.37
N PRO A 16 -15.23 2.79 -18.04
CA PRO A 16 -16.28 2.64 -17.05
C PRO A 16 -16.78 4.03 -16.60
N SER A 17 -17.64 4.62 -17.40
CA SER A 17 -18.17 5.97 -17.15
C SER A 17 -19.47 6.00 -16.34
N ARG A 18 -20.17 4.86 -16.24
CA ARG A 18 -21.46 4.75 -15.55
C ARG A 18 -21.31 4.17 -14.15
N HIS A 19 -21.90 4.82 -13.16
CA HIS A 19 -22.10 4.24 -11.84
C HIS A 19 -23.15 3.11 -11.88
N LEU A 20 -22.80 1.96 -11.32
CA LEU A 20 -23.70 0.80 -11.22
C LEU A 20 -24.34 0.68 -9.85
N HIS A 21 -23.50 0.65 -8.81
CA HIS A 21 -23.91 0.39 -7.43
C HIS A 21 -22.93 0.99 -6.44
N SER A 22 -23.44 1.32 -5.26
CA SER A 22 -22.64 1.73 -4.10
C SER A 22 -22.90 0.75 -2.97
N SER A 23 -21.84 0.11 -2.49
CA SER A 23 -21.89 -0.79 -1.33
C SER A 23 -21.25 -0.10 -0.15
N LEU A 24 -22.04 0.17 0.90
CA LEU A 24 -21.56 0.77 2.13
C LEU A 24 -20.93 -0.30 3.01
N ASN A 25 -19.74 -0.02 3.53
CA ASN A 25 -19.09 -0.95 4.45
C ASN A 25 -19.88 -1.00 5.76
N LYS A 26 -20.24 -2.21 6.21
CA LYS A 26 -21.03 -2.44 7.45
C LYS A 26 -20.41 -1.77 8.67
N ILE A 27 -19.09 -1.77 8.76
CA ILE A 27 -18.34 -1.13 9.84
C ILE A 27 -17.88 0.25 9.36
N LYS A 28 -18.03 1.26 10.21
CA LYS A 28 -17.79 2.69 9.88
C LYS A 28 -16.29 3.03 9.72
N HIS A 29 -15.54 2.20 8.96
CA HIS A 29 -14.12 2.38 8.70
C HIS A 29 -13.79 2.52 7.21
N PRO A 30 -12.78 3.33 6.86
CA PRO A 30 -12.32 3.49 5.48
C PRO A 30 -11.96 2.18 4.80
N VAL A 31 -12.27 2.10 3.50
CA VAL A 31 -11.85 1.00 2.64
C VAL A 31 -10.45 1.32 2.09
N ASN A 32 -9.45 0.55 2.54
CA ASN A 32 -8.07 0.76 2.13
C ASN A 32 -7.71 -0.01 0.85
N VAL A 33 -8.21 -1.23 0.71
CA VAL A 33 -7.89 -2.11 -0.41
C VAL A 33 -9.14 -2.78 -0.94
N VAL A 34 -9.23 -2.85 -2.25
CA VAL A 34 -10.29 -3.54 -3.00
C VAL A 34 -9.62 -4.51 -3.94
N ARG A 35 -10.06 -5.77 -3.96
CA ARG A 35 -9.56 -6.80 -4.89
C ARG A 35 -10.68 -7.73 -5.33
N TRP A 36 -10.78 -7.92 -6.65
CA TRP A 36 -11.60 -8.98 -7.21
C TRP A 36 -10.95 -10.34 -6.97
N THR A 37 -11.78 -11.35 -6.71
CA THR A 37 -11.30 -12.74 -6.79
C THR A 37 -10.88 -13.03 -8.23
N PRO A 38 -9.83 -13.85 -8.46
CA PRO A 38 -9.36 -14.16 -9.81
C PRO A 38 -10.43 -14.74 -10.74
N GLU A 39 -11.42 -15.47 -10.21
CA GLU A 39 -12.60 -15.92 -10.97
C GLU A 39 -13.65 -14.82 -11.22
N GLY A 40 -13.55 -13.67 -10.56
CA GLY A 40 -14.47 -12.54 -10.73
C GLY A 40 -15.85 -12.70 -10.09
N ARG A 41 -16.07 -13.73 -9.30
CA ARG A 41 -17.40 -13.95 -8.65
C ARG A 41 -17.64 -13.03 -7.46
N ARG A 42 -16.57 -12.60 -6.79
CA ARG A 42 -16.63 -11.85 -5.54
C ARG A 42 -15.67 -10.70 -5.56
N LEU A 43 -16.00 -9.69 -4.78
CA LEU A 43 -15.09 -8.60 -4.46
C LEU A 43 -14.75 -8.67 -2.97
N LEU A 44 -13.48 -8.61 -2.65
CA LEU A 44 -12.98 -8.50 -1.28
C LEU A 44 -12.56 -7.07 -1.02
N THR A 45 -13.06 -6.48 0.07
CA THR A 45 -12.62 -5.18 0.55
C THR A 45 -11.97 -5.33 1.91
N ALA A 46 -10.90 -4.59 2.12
CA ALA A 46 -10.16 -4.58 3.38
C ALA A 46 -10.18 -3.18 3.98
N SER A 47 -10.50 -3.11 5.28
CA SER A 47 -10.72 -1.85 5.98
C SER A 47 -9.55 -1.43 6.87
N SER A 48 -9.63 -0.21 7.36
CA SER A 48 -8.67 0.32 8.34
C SER A 48 -8.85 -0.26 9.75
N SER A 49 -9.95 -0.97 10.02
CA SER A 49 -10.16 -1.71 11.28
C SER A 49 -9.58 -3.11 11.29
N GLY A 50 -9.03 -3.58 10.16
CA GLY A 50 -8.47 -4.92 10.04
C GLY A 50 -9.46 -5.97 9.56
N GLU A 51 -10.62 -5.58 9.04
CA GLU A 51 -11.68 -6.48 8.60
C GLU A 51 -11.64 -6.72 7.11
N PHE A 52 -12.04 -7.92 6.73
CA PHE A 52 -12.43 -8.28 5.38
C PHE A 52 -13.94 -8.24 5.24
N THR A 53 -14.42 -7.57 4.21
CA THR A 53 -15.82 -7.66 3.79
C THR A 53 -15.89 -8.24 2.38
N LEU A 54 -16.74 -9.24 2.22
CA LEU A 54 -16.93 -9.95 0.96
C LEU A 54 -18.26 -9.55 0.33
N TRP A 55 -18.19 -9.18 -0.94
CA TRP A 55 -19.33 -8.74 -1.74
C TRP A 55 -19.55 -9.69 -2.91
N ASN A 56 -20.80 -9.94 -3.23
CA ASN A 56 -21.17 -10.69 -4.42
C ASN A 56 -20.82 -9.87 -5.68
N GLY A 57 -20.12 -10.47 -6.64
CA GLY A 57 -19.64 -9.76 -7.83
C GLY A 57 -20.71 -9.51 -8.91
N THR A 58 -21.88 -10.15 -8.83
CA THR A 58 -22.98 -9.95 -9.79
C THR A 58 -24.10 -9.08 -9.25
N GLY A 59 -24.48 -9.28 -7.99
CA GLY A 59 -25.53 -8.52 -7.31
C GLY A 59 -25.04 -7.38 -6.45
N PHE A 60 -23.73 -7.31 -6.18
CA PHE A 60 -23.05 -6.33 -5.31
C PHE A 60 -23.55 -6.32 -3.86
N ASN A 61 -24.27 -7.39 -3.48
CA ASN A 61 -24.79 -7.55 -2.13
C ASN A 61 -23.70 -8.02 -1.17
N PHE A 62 -23.85 -7.66 0.10
CA PHE A 62 -23.04 -8.16 1.19
C PHE A 62 -23.15 -9.69 1.32
N GLU A 63 -22.03 -10.39 1.46
CA GLU A 63 -22.01 -11.84 1.70
C GLU A 63 -21.55 -12.17 3.12
N THR A 64 -20.40 -11.63 3.54
CA THR A 64 -19.83 -11.89 4.87
C THR A 64 -18.81 -10.84 5.27
N ILE A 65 -18.57 -10.74 6.57
CA ILE A 65 -17.53 -9.91 7.18
C ILE A 65 -16.77 -10.75 8.20
N MET A 66 -15.47 -10.50 8.32
CA MET A 66 -14.63 -11.19 9.28
C MET A 66 -13.47 -10.30 9.74
N GLN A 67 -13.09 -10.45 11.02
CA GLN A 67 -11.87 -9.84 11.55
C GLN A 67 -10.66 -10.63 11.05
N ALA A 68 -9.87 -10.01 10.17
CA ALA A 68 -8.71 -10.63 9.59
C ALA A 68 -7.41 -10.26 10.33
N HIS A 69 -7.26 -9.00 10.68
CA HIS A 69 -6.10 -8.46 11.38
C HIS A 69 -6.53 -7.62 12.58
N ASP A 70 -5.64 -7.44 13.53
CA ASP A 70 -5.87 -6.58 14.69
C ASP A 70 -5.57 -5.11 14.38
N SER A 71 -4.94 -4.83 13.26
CA SER A 71 -4.58 -3.50 12.77
C SER A 71 -5.02 -3.28 11.32
N ALA A 72 -4.89 -2.03 10.83
CA ALA A 72 -5.34 -1.65 9.50
C ALA A 72 -4.68 -2.47 8.39
N ILE A 73 -5.48 -3.10 7.54
CA ILE A 73 -4.98 -3.81 6.36
C ILE A 73 -4.60 -2.78 5.30
N ARG A 74 -3.38 -2.92 4.75
CA ARG A 74 -2.84 -1.99 3.76
C ARG A 74 -2.53 -2.65 2.42
N ALA A 75 -2.24 -3.94 2.43
CA ALA A 75 -1.92 -4.68 1.22
C ALA A 75 -2.65 -6.02 1.19
N LEU A 76 -3.05 -6.41 -0.02
CA LEU A 76 -3.78 -7.64 -0.25
C LEU A 76 -3.57 -8.09 -1.69
N ALA A 77 -3.21 -9.35 -1.89
CA ALA A 77 -3.06 -9.95 -3.22
C ALA A 77 -3.49 -11.41 -3.23
N TYR A 78 -4.19 -11.79 -4.30
CA TYR A 78 -4.46 -13.18 -4.62
C TYR A 78 -3.28 -13.82 -5.38
N SER A 79 -3.06 -15.10 -5.17
CA SER A 79 -2.18 -15.89 -6.04
C SER A 79 -2.80 -15.99 -7.44
N HIS A 80 -1.96 -16.16 -8.47
CA HIS A 80 -2.45 -16.31 -9.85
C HIS A 80 -3.19 -17.65 -10.08
N SER A 81 -2.99 -18.63 -9.19
CA SER A 81 -3.68 -19.92 -9.21
C SER A 81 -5.02 -19.93 -8.49
N ASP A 82 -5.43 -18.81 -7.84
CA ASP A 82 -6.65 -18.66 -7.03
C ASP A 82 -6.71 -19.50 -5.75
N ASP A 83 -5.62 -20.19 -5.42
CA ASP A 83 -5.59 -21.08 -4.24
C ASP A 83 -5.29 -20.34 -2.94
N TRP A 84 -4.71 -19.15 -3.03
CA TRP A 84 -4.20 -18.42 -1.87
C TRP A 84 -4.47 -16.92 -1.95
N LEU A 85 -4.70 -16.34 -0.77
CA LEU A 85 -4.74 -14.91 -0.53
C LEU A 85 -3.67 -14.57 0.50
N VAL A 86 -2.94 -13.49 0.29
CA VAL A 86 -2.00 -12.94 1.27
C VAL A 86 -2.42 -11.51 1.59
N SER A 87 -2.48 -11.21 2.87
CA SER A 87 -2.76 -9.87 3.38
C SER A 87 -1.63 -9.39 4.28
N ALA A 88 -1.45 -8.07 4.33
CA ALA A 88 -0.47 -7.44 5.20
C ALA A 88 -1.05 -6.19 5.87
N ASP A 89 -0.65 -5.98 7.11
CA ASP A 89 -1.20 -4.94 7.96
C ASP A 89 -0.20 -3.82 8.31
N HIS A 90 -0.69 -2.89 9.12
CA HIS A 90 0.07 -1.75 9.62
C HIS A 90 1.15 -2.14 10.65
N ASP A 91 1.05 -3.30 11.28
CA ASP A 91 2.02 -3.77 12.28
C ASP A 91 3.13 -4.65 11.68
N GLY A 92 3.14 -4.76 10.34
CA GLY A 92 4.14 -5.55 9.62
C GLY A 92 3.87 -7.05 9.64
N ILE A 93 2.64 -7.48 9.98
CA ILE A 93 2.23 -8.87 9.99
C ILE A 93 1.66 -9.24 8.64
N ILE A 94 2.07 -10.40 8.13
CA ILE A 94 1.59 -11.00 6.89
C ILE A 94 0.82 -12.25 7.26
N LYS A 95 -0.40 -12.40 6.74
CA LYS A 95 -1.24 -13.58 6.96
C LYS A 95 -1.57 -14.27 5.65
N TYR A 96 -1.56 -15.61 5.67
CA TYR A 96 -1.91 -16.47 4.55
C TYR A 96 -3.30 -17.04 4.75
N TRP A 97 -4.13 -16.93 3.72
CA TRP A 97 -5.52 -17.34 3.74
C TRP A 97 -5.82 -18.33 2.61
N GLN A 98 -6.61 -19.32 2.91
CA GLN A 98 -7.26 -20.14 1.90
C GLN A 98 -8.51 -19.45 1.33
N PRO A 99 -9.07 -19.88 0.20
CA PRO A 99 -10.29 -19.29 -0.37
C PRO A 99 -11.53 -19.33 0.53
N ASN A 100 -11.53 -20.20 1.54
CA ASN A 100 -12.54 -20.26 2.61
C ASN A 100 -12.28 -19.27 3.75
N PHE A 101 -11.28 -18.40 3.61
CA PHE A 101 -10.82 -17.44 4.63
C PHE A 101 -10.29 -18.09 5.92
N ASN A 102 -9.87 -19.34 5.86
CA ASN A 102 -9.12 -19.94 6.95
C ASN A 102 -7.69 -19.40 6.97
N ASN A 103 -7.26 -18.85 8.12
CA ASN A 103 -5.88 -18.40 8.32
C ASN A 103 -4.99 -19.61 8.54
N VAL A 104 -4.04 -19.83 7.65
CA VAL A 104 -3.10 -20.96 7.72
C VAL A 104 -1.82 -20.57 8.45
N GLU A 105 -1.29 -19.40 8.15
CA GLU A 105 -0.04 -18.92 8.72
C GLU A 105 -0.05 -17.41 8.94
N SER A 106 0.65 -16.99 9.99
CA SER A 106 0.87 -15.58 10.31
C SER A 106 2.34 -15.37 10.60
N ILE A 107 2.98 -14.47 9.84
CA ILE A 107 4.40 -14.19 9.94
C ILE A 107 4.63 -12.69 10.14
N ARG A 108 5.60 -12.34 10.98
CA ARG A 108 6.05 -10.96 11.07
C ARG A 108 7.08 -10.70 9.98
N GLY A 109 6.67 -9.99 8.93
CA GLY A 109 7.52 -9.71 7.78
C GLY A 109 8.41 -8.50 7.97
N HIS A 110 7.88 -7.42 8.52
CA HIS A 110 8.56 -6.14 8.72
C HIS A 110 8.36 -5.64 10.15
N GLN A 111 9.13 -4.64 10.55
CA GLN A 111 8.96 -3.95 11.83
C GLN A 111 7.95 -2.80 11.71
N ASP A 112 7.90 -2.18 10.54
CA ASP A 112 7.06 -1.04 10.19
C ASP A 112 5.92 -1.47 9.25
N PRO A 113 4.92 -0.59 9.01
CA PRO A 113 3.77 -0.87 8.16
C PRO A 113 4.14 -1.39 6.77
N ILE A 114 3.49 -2.46 6.34
CA ILE A 114 3.56 -2.95 4.97
C ILE A 114 2.54 -2.19 4.14
N ARG A 115 2.98 -1.59 3.04
CA ARG A 115 2.15 -0.74 2.18
C ARG A 115 1.61 -1.43 0.94
N ASP A 116 2.38 -2.34 0.40
CA ASP A 116 2.01 -3.04 -0.83
C ASP A 116 2.60 -4.45 -0.87
N LEU A 117 1.97 -5.31 -1.67
CA LEU A 117 2.33 -6.71 -1.83
C LEU A 117 2.02 -7.18 -3.24
N SER A 118 2.93 -7.95 -3.86
CA SER A 118 2.71 -8.54 -5.18
C SER A 118 3.33 -9.92 -5.28
N PHE A 119 2.59 -10.86 -5.91
CA PHE A 119 3.07 -12.21 -6.19
C PHE A 119 3.99 -12.27 -7.41
N SER A 120 4.92 -13.22 -7.39
CA SER A 120 5.68 -13.62 -8.59
C SER A 120 4.76 -14.35 -9.58
N PRO A 121 5.10 -14.36 -10.89
CA PRO A 121 4.31 -15.06 -11.89
C PRO A 121 4.13 -16.55 -11.62
N THR A 122 5.07 -17.15 -10.89
CA THR A 122 5.09 -18.58 -10.55
C THR A 122 4.37 -18.89 -9.23
N ASN A 123 3.87 -17.89 -8.51
CA ASN A 123 3.31 -18.00 -7.15
C ASN A 123 4.26 -18.58 -6.09
N SER A 124 5.52 -18.88 -6.46
CA SER A 124 6.49 -19.41 -5.51
C SER A 124 7.03 -18.38 -4.53
N LYS A 125 6.95 -17.09 -4.91
CA LYS A 125 7.46 -15.96 -4.13
C LYS A 125 6.50 -14.78 -4.18
N PHE A 126 6.66 -13.87 -3.22
CA PHE A 126 6.02 -12.57 -3.26
C PHE A 126 6.96 -11.51 -2.70
N VAL A 127 6.72 -10.27 -3.09
CA VAL A 127 7.45 -9.09 -2.61
C VAL A 127 6.54 -8.22 -1.76
N THR A 128 7.09 -7.63 -0.73
CA THR A 128 6.42 -6.64 0.13
C THR A 128 7.21 -5.36 0.17
N ALA A 129 6.52 -4.22 0.23
CA ALA A 129 7.10 -2.90 0.42
C ALA A 129 6.67 -2.34 1.78
N SER A 130 7.63 -1.80 2.54
CA SER A 130 7.37 -1.31 3.89
C SER A 130 7.89 0.12 4.12
N ASP A 131 7.32 0.76 5.13
CA ASP A 131 7.75 2.08 5.60
C ASP A 131 9.15 2.05 6.23
N ASP A 132 9.72 0.87 6.49
CA ASP A 132 11.14 0.69 6.90
C ASP A 132 12.15 0.97 5.77
N SER A 133 11.70 1.52 4.64
CA SER A 133 12.48 1.82 3.43
C SER A 133 13.05 0.59 2.71
N THR A 134 12.65 -0.61 3.09
CA THR A 134 13.09 -1.86 2.47
C THR A 134 11.94 -2.58 1.76
N LEU A 135 12.31 -3.42 0.78
CA LEU A 135 11.43 -4.43 0.26
C LEU A 135 11.98 -5.80 0.66
N LYS A 136 11.10 -6.75 0.91
CA LYS A 136 11.51 -8.13 1.19
C LYS A 136 10.85 -9.08 0.21
N ILE A 137 11.62 -10.05 -0.24
CA ILE A 137 11.15 -11.15 -1.06
C ILE A 137 11.03 -12.38 -0.18
N PHE A 138 9.83 -12.91 -0.11
CA PHE A 138 9.50 -14.08 0.69
C PHE A 138 9.37 -15.31 -0.21
N ASP A 139 9.92 -16.44 0.24
CA ASP A 139 9.51 -17.74 -0.28
C ASP A 139 8.12 -18.06 0.27
N PHE A 140 7.17 -18.29 -0.65
CA PHE A 140 5.78 -18.49 -0.27
C PHE A 140 5.59 -19.75 0.58
N ALA A 141 6.22 -20.85 0.17
CA ALA A 141 6.08 -22.14 0.85
C ALA A 141 6.80 -22.18 2.20
N GLY A 142 7.93 -21.51 2.32
CA GLY A 142 8.73 -21.47 3.54
C GLY A 142 8.31 -20.41 4.54
N GLY A 143 7.54 -19.40 4.13
CA GLY A 143 7.17 -18.26 4.97
C GLY A 143 8.38 -17.43 5.44
N VAL A 144 9.51 -17.50 4.75
CA VAL A 144 10.77 -16.88 5.17
C VAL A 144 11.21 -15.84 4.15
N ALA A 145 11.71 -14.71 4.64
CA ALA A 145 12.34 -13.71 3.79
C ALA A 145 13.66 -14.26 3.23
N GLU A 146 13.74 -14.43 1.90
CA GLU A 146 14.96 -14.86 1.23
C GLU A 146 15.92 -13.70 0.98
N THR A 147 15.38 -12.57 0.55
CA THR A 147 16.19 -11.43 0.12
C THR A 147 15.57 -10.14 0.62
N THR A 148 16.41 -9.25 1.15
CA THR A 148 16.02 -7.88 1.49
C THR A 148 16.64 -6.93 0.48
N LEU A 149 15.79 -6.14 -0.18
CA LEU A 149 16.18 -5.14 -1.16
C LEU A 149 16.33 -3.80 -0.43
N THR A 150 17.55 -3.34 -0.31
CA THR A 150 17.89 -2.09 0.36
C THR A 150 18.40 -1.06 -0.64
N GLY A 151 18.10 0.23 -0.42
CA GLY A 151 18.62 1.30 -1.28
C GLY A 151 17.63 2.43 -1.55
N HIS A 152 16.39 2.38 -1.07
CA HIS A 152 15.56 3.55 -0.96
C HIS A 152 15.99 4.42 0.22
N GLY A 153 15.93 5.74 0.04
CA GLY A 153 16.26 6.72 1.08
C GLY A 153 15.13 6.98 2.07
N TRP A 154 13.91 6.55 1.72
CA TRP A 154 12.69 6.74 2.50
C TRP A 154 11.71 5.59 2.28
N ASP A 155 10.56 5.65 2.99
CA ASP A 155 9.48 4.65 2.98
C ASP A 155 9.19 4.13 1.57
N ALA A 156 9.18 2.81 1.38
CA ALA A 156 8.70 2.17 0.16
C ALA A 156 7.16 2.07 0.23
N LYS A 157 6.47 2.76 -0.68
CA LYS A 157 5.00 2.87 -0.68
C LYS A 157 4.31 1.87 -1.59
N SER A 158 4.99 1.37 -2.59
CA SER A 158 4.42 0.47 -3.59
C SER A 158 5.47 -0.48 -4.12
N CYS A 159 5.04 -1.68 -4.46
CA CYS A 159 5.83 -2.66 -5.18
C CYS A 159 4.96 -3.46 -6.15
N ASP A 160 5.58 -3.91 -7.22
CA ASP A 160 4.91 -4.83 -8.14
C ASP A 160 5.92 -5.80 -8.77
N TRP A 161 5.46 -7.00 -9.08
CA TRP A 161 6.25 -8.00 -9.78
C TRP A 161 5.85 -8.06 -11.24
N HIS A 162 6.83 -8.08 -12.13
CA HIS A 162 6.58 -8.16 -13.57
C HIS A 162 5.84 -9.45 -13.93
N PRO A 163 4.79 -9.39 -14.79
CA PRO A 163 3.90 -10.54 -15.04
C PRO A 163 4.59 -11.76 -15.65
N THR A 164 5.73 -11.61 -16.33
CA THR A 164 6.41 -12.71 -17.02
C THR A 164 7.90 -12.82 -16.74
N LYS A 165 8.53 -11.79 -16.13
CA LYS A 165 9.98 -11.73 -15.92
C LYS A 165 10.32 -11.70 -14.44
N GLY A 166 11.53 -12.15 -14.09
CA GLY A 166 12.11 -11.94 -12.77
C GLY A 166 12.57 -10.49 -12.60
N LEU A 167 11.63 -9.57 -12.50
CA LEU A 167 11.85 -8.14 -12.33
C LEU A 167 10.82 -7.59 -11.33
N VAL A 168 11.29 -6.82 -10.38
CA VAL A 168 10.45 -6.16 -9.37
C VAL A 168 10.62 -4.64 -9.51
N VAL A 169 9.53 -3.90 -9.36
CA VAL A 169 9.54 -2.44 -9.26
C VAL A 169 9.15 -2.00 -7.87
N SER A 170 9.70 -0.89 -7.44
CA SER A 170 9.29 -0.20 -6.21
C SER A 170 9.16 1.30 -6.43
N GLY A 171 8.20 1.90 -5.73
CA GLY A 171 8.01 3.34 -5.64
C GLY A 171 8.10 3.80 -4.19
N SER A 172 8.81 4.89 -3.95
CA SER A 172 9.10 5.37 -2.60
C SER A 172 8.77 6.84 -2.41
N LYS A 173 8.74 7.23 -1.16
CA LYS A 173 8.64 8.60 -0.69
C LYS A 173 9.88 9.45 -1.06
N ASP A 174 10.99 8.81 -1.45
CA ASP A 174 12.20 9.47 -1.97
C ASP A 174 12.06 9.98 -3.41
N HIS A 175 10.84 9.90 -3.99
CA HIS A 175 10.46 10.32 -5.35
C HIS A 175 11.08 9.46 -6.46
N LEU A 176 11.72 8.35 -6.11
CA LEU A 176 12.40 7.46 -7.03
C LEU A 176 11.59 6.18 -7.27
N VAL A 177 11.64 5.73 -8.51
CA VAL A 177 11.20 4.39 -8.89
C VAL A 177 12.43 3.54 -9.15
N LYS A 178 12.53 2.38 -8.51
CA LYS A 178 13.65 1.46 -8.67
C LYS A 178 13.21 0.14 -9.25
N LEU A 179 14.03 -0.39 -10.14
CA LEU A 179 13.88 -1.74 -10.71
C LEU A 179 14.92 -2.65 -10.08
N TRP A 180 14.50 -3.84 -9.68
CA TRP A 180 15.30 -4.79 -8.92
C TRP A 180 15.33 -6.16 -9.58
N ASP A 181 16.46 -6.82 -9.48
CA ASP A 181 16.58 -8.26 -9.76
C ASP A 181 16.23 -9.03 -8.47
N PRO A 182 15.11 -9.75 -8.42
CA PRO A 182 14.70 -10.50 -7.23
C PRO A 182 15.64 -11.62 -6.85
N ARG A 183 16.44 -12.10 -7.78
CA ARG A 183 17.39 -13.20 -7.56
C ARG A 183 18.66 -12.74 -6.85
N THR A 184 19.18 -11.59 -7.27
CA THR A 184 20.44 -11.06 -6.71
C THR A 184 20.23 -10.02 -5.64
N GLY A 185 19.03 -9.48 -5.50
CA GLY A 185 18.69 -8.39 -4.59
C GLY A 185 19.27 -7.04 -5.00
N ARG A 186 19.82 -6.92 -6.22
CA ARG A 186 20.47 -5.69 -6.68
C ARG A 186 19.50 -4.77 -7.38
N CYS A 187 19.64 -3.47 -7.14
CA CYS A 187 18.99 -2.44 -7.94
C CYS A 187 19.61 -2.42 -9.34
N LEU A 188 18.79 -2.65 -10.36
CA LEU A 188 19.20 -2.64 -11.76
C LEU A 188 19.27 -1.21 -12.31
N THR A 189 18.23 -0.43 -12.03
CA THR A 189 18.15 0.96 -12.50
C THR A 189 17.24 1.78 -11.60
N THR A 190 17.42 3.09 -11.64
CA THR A 190 16.57 4.07 -10.97
C THR A 190 15.95 4.98 -12.02
N LEU A 191 14.62 5.05 -12.03
CA LEU A 191 13.86 5.92 -12.92
C LEU A 191 13.54 7.21 -12.19
N HIS A 192 13.81 8.33 -12.83
CA HIS A 192 13.61 9.67 -12.31
C HIS A 192 12.45 10.36 -13.05
N GLY A 193 11.92 11.43 -12.46
CA GLY A 193 10.93 12.28 -13.13
C GLY A 193 9.85 12.81 -12.20
N HIS A 194 9.43 12.06 -11.19
CA HIS A 194 8.47 12.53 -10.20
C HIS A 194 9.10 13.55 -9.24
N LYS A 195 8.27 14.51 -8.80
CA LYS A 195 8.67 15.61 -7.91
C LYS A 195 8.19 15.42 -6.48
N ASN A 196 7.39 14.40 -6.23
CA ASN A 196 6.82 14.10 -4.91
C ASN A 196 6.71 12.58 -4.72
N THR A 197 6.27 12.16 -3.54
CA THR A 197 6.09 10.76 -3.12
C THR A 197 5.35 9.94 -4.18
N ILE A 198 5.91 8.80 -4.52
CA ILE A 198 5.25 7.83 -5.40
C ILE A 198 4.25 7.04 -4.56
N THR A 199 3.01 6.98 -5.03
CA THR A 199 1.89 6.34 -4.32
C THR A 199 1.63 4.92 -4.83
N LYS A 200 1.74 4.70 -6.15
CA LYS A 200 1.52 3.39 -6.76
C LYS A 200 2.41 3.19 -7.98
N THR A 201 2.89 1.95 -8.15
CA THR A 201 3.65 1.50 -9.32
C THR A 201 3.09 0.16 -9.78
N LEU A 202 2.75 0.03 -11.07
CA LEU A 202 2.22 -1.21 -11.62
C LEU A 202 2.77 -1.48 -13.02
N PHE A 203 3.21 -2.70 -13.25
CA PHE A 203 3.51 -3.18 -14.59
C PHE A 203 2.23 -3.39 -15.41
N GLU A 204 2.32 -3.12 -16.68
CA GLU A 204 1.28 -3.48 -17.64
C GLU A 204 1.19 -5.01 -17.74
N ARG A 205 -0.04 -5.55 -17.61
CA ARG A 205 -0.29 -6.98 -17.43
C ARG A 205 -0.35 -7.78 -18.74
N VAL A 206 -0.70 -7.13 -19.87
CA VAL A 206 -0.96 -7.82 -21.14
C VAL A 206 0.34 -8.09 -21.91
N ARG A 207 1.17 -7.07 -22.10
CA ARG A 207 2.44 -7.15 -22.83
C ARG A 207 3.65 -7.15 -21.92
N GLY A 208 3.53 -6.57 -20.74
CA GLY A 208 4.64 -6.37 -19.81
C GLY A 208 5.73 -5.44 -20.34
N SER A 209 5.44 -4.56 -21.28
CA SER A 209 6.42 -3.65 -21.87
C SER A 209 6.52 -2.31 -21.16
N CYS A 210 5.45 -1.93 -20.44
CA CYS A 210 5.31 -0.64 -19.82
C CYS A 210 5.14 -0.74 -18.30
N LEU A 211 5.55 0.33 -17.63
CA LEU A 211 5.38 0.54 -16.20
C LEU A 211 4.65 1.86 -15.99
N ALA A 212 3.52 1.85 -15.27
CA ALA A 212 2.84 3.06 -14.84
C ALA A 212 3.16 3.38 -13.38
N THR A 213 3.34 4.65 -13.11
CA THR A 213 3.62 5.18 -11.77
C THR A 213 2.72 6.37 -11.47
N ALA A 214 2.18 6.43 -10.28
CA ALA A 214 1.41 7.57 -9.79
C ALA A 214 2.14 8.24 -8.63
N ALA A 215 1.99 9.55 -8.51
CA ALA A 215 2.64 10.28 -7.43
C ALA A 215 1.76 11.42 -6.88
N ARG A 216 2.18 11.94 -5.75
CA ARG A 216 1.59 13.13 -5.13
C ARG A 216 1.92 14.44 -5.83
N ASP A 217 2.64 14.40 -6.95
CA ASP A 217 2.90 15.55 -7.81
C ASP A 217 1.75 15.83 -8.80
N GLN A 218 0.57 15.22 -8.60
CA GLN A 218 -0.63 15.35 -9.44
C GLN A 218 -0.45 14.75 -10.84
N THR A 219 0.62 14.00 -11.05
CA THR A 219 0.91 13.37 -12.34
C THR A 219 1.08 11.86 -12.20
N ALA A 220 0.73 11.14 -13.25
CA ALA A 220 1.18 9.78 -13.43
C ALA A 220 2.09 9.70 -14.65
N ARG A 221 3.03 8.76 -14.66
CA ARG A 221 3.97 8.57 -15.76
C ARG A 221 3.93 7.13 -16.23
N VAL A 222 4.12 6.97 -17.53
CA VAL A 222 4.29 5.65 -18.13
C VAL A 222 5.71 5.56 -18.69
N PHE A 223 6.45 4.56 -18.22
CA PHE A 223 7.82 4.26 -18.64
C PHE A 223 7.82 3.06 -19.57
N ASP A 224 8.63 3.12 -20.63
CA ASP A 224 8.95 1.95 -21.45
C ASP A 224 10.17 1.24 -20.86
N LEU A 225 10.03 -0.04 -20.56
CA LEU A 225 11.09 -0.87 -19.99
C LEU A 225 12.22 -1.18 -20.97
N ARG A 226 12.01 -0.97 -22.27
CA ARG A 226 13.07 -1.15 -23.29
C ARG A 226 13.94 0.09 -23.39
N MET A 227 13.33 1.27 -23.30
CA MET A 227 14.01 2.56 -23.36
C MET A 227 14.47 3.06 -22.00
N MET A 228 13.95 2.46 -20.91
CA MET A 228 14.19 2.85 -19.51
C MET A 228 13.93 4.34 -19.23
N ARG A 229 12.90 4.89 -19.88
CA ARG A 229 12.49 6.31 -19.74
C ARG A 229 10.99 6.45 -19.80
N ASP A 230 10.51 7.61 -19.37
CA ASP A 230 9.11 7.98 -19.49
C ASP A 230 8.74 8.33 -20.94
N ILE A 231 7.65 7.74 -21.40
CA ILE A 231 7.07 7.96 -22.73
C ILE A 231 5.83 8.84 -22.66
N CYS A 232 5.03 8.68 -21.61
CA CYS A 232 3.79 9.41 -21.41
C CYS A 232 3.78 10.09 -20.03
N LEU A 233 3.26 11.33 -20.00
CA LEU A 233 3.01 12.11 -18.81
C LEU A 233 1.50 12.37 -18.71
N LEU A 234 0.82 11.66 -17.80
CA LEU A 234 -0.62 11.78 -17.59
C LEU A 234 -0.92 12.99 -16.72
N ARG A 235 -1.73 13.89 -17.24
CA ARG A 235 -2.12 15.13 -16.58
C ARG A 235 -3.64 15.22 -16.45
N GLY A 236 -4.12 16.09 -15.56
CA GLY A 236 -5.54 16.40 -15.42
C GLY A 236 -6.05 16.36 -13.99
N HIS A 237 -5.39 15.65 -13.08
CA HIS A 237 -5.70 15.71 -11.65
C HIS A 237 -5.30 17.06 -11.06
N GLU A 238 -6.15 17.60 -10.21
CA GLU A 238 -5.91 18.84 -9.47
C GLU A 238 -5.25 18.59 -8.11
N LYS A 239 -5.40 17.38 -7.59
CA LYS A 239 -4.79 16.93 -6.33
C LYS A 239 -3.95 15.67 -6.54
N ASP A 240 -3.39 15.17 -5.45
CA ASP A 240 -2.54 13.98 -5.41
C ASP A 240 -3.24 12.78 -6.05
N ILE A 241 -2.50 12.01 -6.83
CA ILE A 241 -2.98 10.70 -7.30
C ILE A 241 -2.64 9.66 -6.24
N SER A 242 -3.65 9.01 -5.70
CA SER A 242 -3.50 8.00 -4.63
C SER A 242 -3.28 6.60 -5.17
N THR A 243 -3.93 6.25 -6.28
CA THR A 243 -3.90 4.91 -6.86
C THR A 243 -4.01 4.93 -8.37
N LEU A 244 -3.57 3.85 -9.00
CA LEU A 244 -3.75 3.60 -10.42
C LEU A 244 -3.95 2.10 -10.69
N THR A 245 -4.57 1.76 -11.80
CA THR A 245 -4.73 0.38 -12.25
C THR A 245 -4.78 0.28 -13.76
N TRP A 246 -4.19 -0.79 -14.30
CA TRP A 246 -4.27 -1.13 -15.72
C TRP A 246 -5.53 -1.94 -16.01
N HIS A 247 -6.09 -1.73 -17.21
CA HIS A 247 -7.15 -2.60 -17.69
C HIS A 247 -6.61 -4.01 -17.98
N PRO A 248 -7.31 -5.09 -17.59
CA PRO A 248 -6.77 -6.45 -17.71
C PRO A 248 -6.63 -6.96 -19.16
N ILE A 249 -7.34 -6.34 -20.12
CA ILE A 249 -7.34 -6.78 -21.53
C ILE A 249 -6.68 -5.74 -22.44
N HIS A 250 -6.92 -4.43 -22.21
CA HIS A 250 -6.35 -3.35 -23.02
C HIS A 250 -5.06 -2.83 -22.40
N SER A 251 -3.95 -3.00 -23.11
CA SER A 251 -2.62 -2.56 -22.67
C SER A 251 -2.44 -1.04 -22.66
N ASN A 252 -3.33 -0.29 -23.31
CA ASN A 252 -3.29 1.15 -23.45
C ASN A 252 -4.37 1.90 -22.65
N LEU A 253 -5.17 1.20 -21.84
CA LEU A 253 -6.19 1.80 -20.97
C LEU A 253 -5.74 1.77 -19.51
N LEU A 254 -5.65 2.94 -18.90
CA LEU A 254 -5.24 3.15 -17.51
C LEU A 254 -6.30 3.96 -16.76
N SER A 255 -6.58 3.58 -15.51
CA SER A 255 -7.48 4.31 -14.62
C SER A 255 -6.71 4.80 -13.40
N THR A 256 -6.98 6.04 -12.97
CA THR A 256 -6.34 6.66 -11.80
C THR A 256 -7.38 7.21 -10.85
N GLY A 257 -7.12 7.09 -9.55
CA GLY A 257 -7.92 7.65 -8.47
C GLY A 257 -7.19 8.78 -7.76
N GLY A 258 -7.88 9.89 -7.56
CA GLY A 258 -7.35 11.07 -6.88
C GLY A 258 -7.66 11.11 -5.39
N SER A 259 -6.92 11.91 -4.65
CA SER A 259 -7.18 12.21 -3.24
C SER A 259 -8.38 13.14 -3.03
N ASP A 260 -8.88 13.73 -4.10
CA ASP A 260 -10.11 14.52 -4.18
C ASP A 260 -11.38 13.68 -4.44
N GLY A 261 -11.23 12.37 -4.59
CA GLY A 261 -12.32 11.47 -4.96
C GLY A 261 -12.59 11.40 -6.47
N SER A 262 -11.78 12.03 -7.29
CA SER A 262 -11.91 11.98 -8.75
C SER A 262 -11.38 10.65 -9.31
N LEU A 263 -12.06 10.15 -10.35
CA LEU A 263 -11.69 8.94 -11.08
C LEU A 263 -11.51 9.29 -12.56
N PHE A 264 -10.30 9.12 -13.09
CA PHE A 264 -9.98 9.46 -14.47
C PHE A 264 -9.52 8.24 -15.26
N HIS A 265 -9.85 8.23 -16.55
CA HIS A 265 -9.49 7.18 -17.49
C HIS A 265 -8.67 7.75 -18.63
N TYR A 266 -7.53 7.12 -18.91
CA TYR A 266 -6.59 7.54 -19.94
C TYR A 266 -6.44 6.44 -20.99
N ILE A 267 -6.44 6.86 -22.25
CA ILE A 267 -6.06 6.02 -23.39
C ILE A 267 -4.69 6.53 -23.84
N LEU A 268 -3.67 5.68 -23.78
CA LEU A 268 -2.29 6.10 -24.04
C LEU A 268 -2.02 6.46 -25.49
N ASP A 269 -2.81 5.93 -26.41
CA ASP A 269 -2.70 6.23 -27.85
C ASP A 269 -3.41 7.53 -28.24
N GLU A 270 -4.22 8.10 -27.34
CA GLU A 270 -5.02 9.32 -27.58
C GLU A 270 -4.59 10.43 -26.60
N PRO A 271 -3.84 11.44 -27.05
CA PRO A 271 -3.34 12.48 -26.15
C PRO A 271 -4.43 13.40 -25.57
N ASN A 272 -5.62 13.49 -26.22
CA ASN A 272 -6.76 14.30 -25.78
C ASN A 272 -6.39 15.71 -25.32
N THR A 273 -5.48 16.37 -26.07
CA THR A 273 -4.96 17.69 -25.69
C THR A 273 -6.09 18.73 -25.66
N PRO A 274 -6.19 19.52 -24.58
CA PRO A 274 -7.16 20.60 -24.51
C PRO A 274 -6.95 21.64 -25.63
N PRO A 275 -8.03 22.27 -26.12
CA PRO A 275 -7.93 23.29 -27.14
C PRO A 275 -7.01 24.42 -26.68
N GLY A 276 -6.08 24.85 -27.55
CA GLY A 276 -5.10 25.91 -27.28
C GLY A 276 -3.74 25.43 -26.78
N GLN A 277 -3.54 24.15 -26.55
CA GLN A 277 -2.21 23.60 -26.28
C GLN A 277 -1.59 23.00 -27.55
N ALA A 278 -0.26 23.16 -27.69
CA ALA A 278 0.45 22.57 -28.81
C ALA A 278 0.46 21.04 -28.67
N MET A 279 0.15 20.35 -29.77
CA MET A 279 0.30 18.88 -29.81
C MET A 279 1.80 18.54 -29.79
N THR A 280 2.19 17.71 -28.84
CA THR A 280 3.54 17.13 -28.78
C THR A 280 3.52 15.78 -29.47
N VAL A 281 4.55 15.52 -30.24
CA VAL A 281 4.74 14.22 -30.94
C VAL A 281 5.10 13.15 -29.91
N ALA A 282 4.59 11.95 -30.10
CA ALA A 282 4.98 10.81 -29.25
C ALA A 282 6.50 10.58 -29.35
N PRO A 283 7.18 10.16 -28.28
CA PRO A 283 8.62 9.91 -28.31
C PRO A 283 9.05 8.93 -29.41
N TYR A 284 8.20 7.95 -29.71
CA TYR A 284 8.47 6.95 -30.77
C TYR A 284 8.42 7.52 -32.19
N ASP A 285 7.62 8.57 -32.40
CA ASP A 285 7.47 9.23 -33.71
C ASP A 285 8.43 10.41 -33.88
N SER A 286 9.22 10.70 -32.84
CA SER A 286 10.24 11.75 -32.89
C SER A 286 11.47 11.29 -33.67
N PRO A 287 12.14 12.22 -34.40
CA PRO A 287 13.40 11.90 -35.08
C PRO A 287 14.48 11.37 -34.14
N ASP A 288 14.43 11.78 -32.87
CA ASP A 288 15.38 11.39 -31.85
C ASP A 288 14.63 10.85 -30.60
N PRO A 289 14.22 9.57 -30.61
CA PRO A 289 13.40 8.99 -29.54
C PRO A 289 14.06 9.03 -28.16
N SER A 290 15.41 9.05 -28.12
CA SER A 290 16.16 9.05 -26.87
C SER A 290 16.13 10.37 -26.10
N SER A 291 15.97 11.50 -26.81
CA SER A 291 15.97 12.85 -26.23
C SER A 291 14.58 13.50 -26.18
N ALA A 292 13.59 12.93 -26.88
CA ALA A 292 12.24 13.49 -26.95
C ALA A 292 11.57 13.54 -25.56
N PRO A 293 10.89 14.64 -25.20
CA PRO A 293 10.16 14.71 -23.92
C PRO A 293 8.98 13.75 -23.89
N ALA A 294 8.58 13.31 -22.69
CA ALA A 294 7.38 12.50 -22.52
C ALA A 294 6.14 13.23 -23.05
N GLN A 295 5.28 12.52 -23.78
CA GLN A 295 4.06 13.09 -24.34
C GLN A 295 3.03 13.34 -23.23
N PRO A 296 2.52 14.58 -23.09
CA PRO A 296 1.42 14.85 -22.17
C PRO A 296 0.14 14.23 -22.71
N ILE A 297 -0.52 13.43 -21.87
CA ILE A 297 -1.80 12.79 -22.15
C ILE A 297 -2.83 13.29 -21.13
N TYR A 298 -4.00 13.66 -21.64
CA TYR A 298 -5.13 14.10 -20.84
C TYR A 298 -6.19 13.01 -20.79
N PRO A 299 -7.05 12.99 -19.74
CA PRO A 299 -8.03 11.93 -19.59
C PRO A 299 -9.02 11.90 -20.74
N ALA A 300 -9.28 10.69 -21.25
CA ALA A 300 -10.34 10.45 -22.22
C ALA A 300 -11.73 10.58 -21.57
N HIS A 301 -11.82 10.26 -20.28
CA HIS A 301 -13.03 10.44 -19.49
C HIS A 301 -12.72 10.82 -18.06
N LYS A 302 -13.55 11.72 -17.49
CA LYS A 302 -13.41 12.25 -16.12
C LYS A 302 -14.70 11.99 -15.35
N VAL A 303 -14.58 11.40 -14.18
CA VAL A 303 -15.65 11.31 -13.18
C VAL A 303 -15.17 12.14 -11.97
N SER A 304 -15.53 13.42 -11.95
CA SER A 304 -14.95 14.39 -11.01
C SER A 304 -15.41 14.18 -9.58
N PHE A 305 -16.60 13.64 -9.37
CA PHE A 305 -17.22 13.42 -8.06
C PHE A 305 -17.49 11.93 -7.84
N ALA A 306 -16.53 11.08 -8.27
CA ALA A 306 -16.68 9.64 -8.13
C ALA A 306 -16.79 9.22 -6.66
N HIS A 307 -16.11 9.90 -5.74
CA HIS A 307 -16.18 9.74 -4.29
C HIS A 307 -16.11 11.08 -3.58
N ASP A 308 -16.59 11.14 -2.34
CA ASP A 308 -16.56 12.35 -1.53
C ASP A 308 -15.16 12.57 -0.90
N PHE A 309 -14.36 11.51 -0.78
CA PHE A 309 -12.99 11.50 -0.23
C PHE A 309 -12.03 10.71 -1.11
N ALA A 310 -10.78 10.67 -0.69
CA ALA A 310 -9.69 10.00 -1.41
C ALA A 310 -10.02 8.56 -1.80
N ILE A 311 -9.75 8.21 -3.05
CA ILE A 311 -9.84 6.84 -3.55
C ILE A 311 -8.52 6.14 -3.20
N TRP A 312 -8.56 5.13 -2.33
CA TRP A 312 -7.35 4.40 -1.91
C TRP A 312 -6.99 3.22 -2.80
N SER A 313 -7.99 2.59 -3.39
CA SER A 313 -7.77 1.39 -4.20
C SER A 313 -8.73 1.33 -5.38
N LEU A 314 -8.21 0.88 -6.50
CA LEU A 314 -8.95 0.58 -7.72
C LEU A 314 -8.60 -0.83 -8.15
N ASP A 315 -9.59 -1.61 -8.54
CA ASP A 315 -9.35 -2.92 -9.12
C ASP A 315 -10.37 -3.25 -10.22
N TRP A 316 -9.87 -3.80 -11.32
CA TRP A 316 -10.68 -4.23 -12.43
C TRP A 316 -11.16 -5.66 -12.24
N HIS A 317 -12.43 -5.89 -12.54
CA HIS A 317 -12.92 -7.25 -12.71
C HIS A 317 -12.07 -7.99 -13.76
N PRO A 318 -11.68 -9.26 -13.54
CA PRO A 318 -10.79 -9.99 -14.46
C PRO A 318 -11.26 -10.01 -15.93
N LEU A 319 -12.58 -9.92 -16.17
CA LEU A 319 -13.15 -9.83 -17.51
C LEU A 319 -13.13 -8.41 -18.11
N GLY A 320 -12.66 -7.40 -17.37
CA GLY A 320 -12.52 -6.03 -17.87
C GLY A 320 -13.79 -5.23 -18.08
N HIS A 321 -14.93 -5.63 -17.54
CA HIS A 321 -16.23 -4.96 -17.79
C HIS A 321 -16.72 -4.11 -16.60
N ILE A 322 -16.14 -4.27 -15.43
CA ILE A 322 -16.48 -3.53 -14.21
C ILE A 322 -15.18 -3.08 -13.54
N LEU A 323 -15.17 -1.85 -13.08
CA LEU A 323 -14.14 -1.30 -12.19
C LEU A 323 -14.76 -1.12 -10.80
N ALA A 324 -14.05 -1.55 -9.76
CA ALA A 324 -14.40 -1.28 -8.38
C ALA A 324 -13.46 -0.22 -7.81
N SER A 325 -14.01 0.73 -7.04
CA SER A 325 -13.25 1.77 -6.34
C SER A 325 -13.58 1.75 -4.85
N GLY A 326 -12.53 1.74 -4.02
CA GLY A 326 -12.64 1.83 -2.56
C GLY A 326 -12.09 3.15 -2.06
N SER A 327 -12.83 3.80 -1.16
CA SER A 327 -12.52 5.15 -0.72
C SER A 327 -12.55 5.29 0.80
N ASN A 328 -12.02 6.43 1.24
CA ASN A 328 -12.08 6.89 2.62
C ASN A 328 -13.50 7.25 3.08
N ASP A 329 -14.46 7.37 2.14
CA ASP A 329 -15.88 7.60 2.42
C ASP A 329 -16.62 6.32 2.91
N ARG A 330 -15.90 5.21 3.10
CA ARG A 330 -16.40 3.90 3.53
C ARG A 330 -17.24 3.19 2.46
N ILE A 331 -17.35 3.77 1.27
CA ILE A 331 -18.18 3.24 0.18
C ILE A 331 -17.27 2.56 -0.84
N THR A 332 -17.71 1.41 -1.30
CA THR A 332 -17.16 0.76 -2.49
C THR A 332 -18.13 1.00 -3.63
N ARG A 333 -17.66 1.65 -4.71
CA ARG A 333 -18.48 1.94 -5.88
C ARG A 333 -18.06 1.08 -7.06
N PHE A 334 -19.06 0.68 -7.84
CA PHE A 334 -18.91 -0.14 -9.04
C PHE A 334 -19.23 0.68 -10.27
N TRP A 335 -18.35 0.61 -11.24
CA TRP A 335 -18.42 1.40 -12.47
C TRP A 335 -18.41 0.48 -13.68
N ALA A 336 -19.23 0.78 -14.67
CA ALA A 336 -19.25 0.06 -15.94
C ALA A 336 -19.37 1.03 -17.12
N ARG A 337 -19.23 0.49 -18.30
CA ARG A 337 -19.45 1.23 -19.54
C ARG A 337 -20.88 1.80 -19.59
N ALA A 338 -20.99 3.05 -20.05
CA ALA A 338 -22.27 3.67 -20.35
C ALA A 338 -23.02 2.91 -21.46
N ARG A 339 -24.33 2.86 -21.40
CA ARG A 339 -25.15 2.30 -22.48
C ARG A 339 -25.18 3.27 -23.65
N PRO A 340 -25.11 2.80 -24.91
CA PRO A 340 -25.29 3.66 -26.07
C PRO A 340 -26.62 4.40 -25.99
N GLY A 341 -26.61 5.74 -26.13
CA GLY A 341 -27.78 6.60 -26.04
C GLY A 341 -28.27 6.95 -24.64
N GLY A 342 -27.53 6.59 -23.60
CA GLY A 342 -27.80 6.99 -22.22
C GLY A 342 -27.44 8.45 -21.95
N THR A 343 -28.21 9.12 -21.10
CA THR A 343 -28.00 10.50 -20.63
C THR A 343 -27.15 10.52 -19.34
N GLU A 344 -26.31 9.52 -19.14
CA GLU A 344 -25.66 9.20 -17.88
C GLU A 344 -24.56 10.20 -17.46
N PHE A 345 -24.20 11.13 -18.36
CA PHE A 345 -23.23 12.20 -18.05
C PHE A 345 -23.80 13.36 -17.22
N ASN A 346 -25.11 13.37 -16.98
CA ASN A 346 -25.79 14.38 -16.17
C ASN A 346 -26.10 13.89 -14.76
N ASP A 347 -25.46 12.83 -14.30
CA ASP A 347 -25.61 12.33 -12.96
C ASP A 347 -24.71 13.09 -11.96
N ARG A 348 -24.96 12.91 -10.65
CA ARG A 348 -24.22 13.57 -9.57
C ARG A 348 -22.73 13.33 -9.60
N TYR A 349 -22.26 12.22 -10.18
CA TYR A 349 -20.86 11.83 -10.19
C TYR A 349 -20.05 12.61 -11.24
N HIS A 350 -20.71 13.13 -12.27
CA HIS A 350 -20.07 13.91 -13.33
C HIS A 350 -20.19 15.41 -13.10
N ILE A 351 -21.39 15.88 -12.76
CA ILE A 351 -21.69 17.33 -12.67
C ILE A 351 -21.76 17.85 -11.22
N GLY A 352 -21.73 16.97 -10.22
CA GLY A 352 -21.88 17.32 -8.80
C GLY A 352 -23.33 17.28 -8.33
N GLU A 353 -23.51 17.23 -7.01
CA GLU A 353 -24.86 17.06 -6.40
C GLU A 353 -25.79 18.23 -6.67
N GLU A 354 -25.30 19.48 -6.54
CA GLU A 354 -26.11 20.69 -6.72
C GLU A 354 -26.57 20.86 -8.16
N ALA A 355 -25.69 20.60 -9.12
CA ALA A 355 -26.03 20.70 -10.54
C ALA A 355 -26.96 19.57 -10.98
N ALA A 356 -26.82 18.37 -10.44
CA ALA A 356 -27.68 17.22 -10.70
C ALA A 356 -29.08 17.42 -10.10
N GLU A 357 -29.18 18.03 -8.92
CA GLU A 357 -30.45 18.41 -8.29
C GLU A 357 -31.17 19.49 -9.13
N ALA A 358 -30.43 20.51 -9.59
CA ALA A 358 -30.97 21.55 -10.48
C ALA A 358 -31.49 21.00 -11.82
N GLN A 359 -30.87 19.95 -12.34
CA GLN A 359 -31.31 19.29 -13.57
C GLN A 359 -32.39 18.20 -13.34
N GLY A 360 -32.74 17.91 -12.08
CA GLY A 360 -33.73 16.89 -11.73
C GLY A 360 -33.27 15.44 -11.97
N THR A 361 -31.97 15.23 -12.18
CA THR A 361 -31.38 13.89 -12.37
C THR A 361 -31.05 13.21 -11.04
N TRP A 362 -31.03 13.96 -9.94
CA TRP A 362 -30.78 13.45 -8.61
C TRP A 362 -31.65 14.14 -7.55
N ASP A 363 -32.27 13.37 -6.65
CA ASP A 363 -33.09 13.88 -5.57
C ASP A 363 -32.37 13.74 -4.22
N ARG A 364 -31.94 14.86 -3.67
CA ARG A 364 -31.25 14.94 -2.37
C ARG A 364 -32.15 14.52 -1.21
N ARG A 365 -33.46 14.75 -1.32
CA ARG A 365 -34.43 14.41 -0.27
C ARG A 365 -34.69 12.92 -0.21
N GLY A 366 -34.90 12.29 -1.38
CA GLY A 366 -35.07 10.85 -1.49
C GLY A 366 -33.83 10.08 -1.00
N ASN A 367 -32.64 10.57 -1.35
CA ASN A 367 -31.41 9.91 -0.95
C ASN A 367 -31.03 10.12 0.53
N ARG A 368 -31.46 11.23 1.14
CA ARG A 368 -31.37 11.40 2.61
C ARG A 368 -32.26 10.42 3.34
N HIS A 369 -33.45 10.18 2.82
CA HIS A 369 -34.37 9.21 3.42
C HIS A 369 -33.84 7.78 3.27
N MET A 370 -33.27 7.41 2.12
CA MET A 370 -32.60 6.12 1.93
C MET A 370 -31.38 5.97 2.88
N ARG A 371 -30.55 7.00 3.00
CA ARG A 371 -29.44 6.98 3.97
C ARG A 371 -29.92 6.90 5.43
N GLN A 372 -31.00 7.59 5.80
CA GLN A 372 -31.58 7.47 7.13
C GLN A 372 -32.12 6.07 7.39
N VAL A 373 -32.83 5.49 6.42
CA VAL A 373 -33.33 4.12 6.53
C VAL A 373 -32.17 3.10 6.62
N GLU A 374 -31.08 3.31 5.87
CA GLU A 374 -29.87 2.48 5.95
C GLU A 374 -29.17 2.66 7.32
N GLU A 375 -29.05 3.91 7.81
CA GLU A 375 -28.48 4.20 9.14
C GLU A 375 -29.36 3.66 10.28
N ASP A 376 -30.69 3.71 10.14
CA ASP A 376 -31.64 3.16 11.12
C ASP A 376 -31.60 1.63 11.10
N GLN A 377 -31.52 0.98 9.93
CA GLN A 377 -31.31 -0.45 9.81
C GLN A 377 -29.94 -0.90 10.39
N GLU A 378 -28.87 -0.13 10.15
CA GLU A 378 -27.58 -0.41 10.75
C GLU A 378 -27.62 -0.30 12.29
N ASN A 379 -28.34 0.68 12.84
CA ASN A 379 -28.51 0.84 14.27
C ASN A 379 -29.39 -0.27 14.87
N GLU A 380 -30.39 -0.75 14.14
CA GLU A 380 -31.19 -1.91 14.56
C GLU A 380 -30.36 -3.21 14.53
N ASP A 381 -29.56 -3.44 13.49
CA ASP A 381 -28.65 -4.58 13.38
C ASP A 381 -27.56 -4.54 14.48
N GLU A 382 -27.06 -3.35 14.87
CA GLU A 382 -26.16 -3.16 16.01
C GLU A 382 -26.86 -3.46 17.35
N ALA A 383 -28.11 -3.04 17.50
CA ALA A 383 -28.91 -3.27 18.72
C ALA A 383 -29.29 -4.75 18.90
N GLU A 384 -29.52 -5.45 17.81
CA GLU A 384 -29.77 -6.90 17.83
C GLU A 384 -28.51 -7.77 18.06
N GLY A 385 -27.31 -7.15 18.13
CA GLY A 385 -26.05 -7.86 18.39
C GLY A 385 -25.57 -8.73 17.22
N LEU A 386 -26.13 -8.55 16.03
CA LEU A 386 -25.74 -9.28 14.82
C LEU A 386 -24.35 -8.88 14.30
N VAL A 387 -23.86 -7.71 14.68
CA VAL A 387 -22.54 -7.18 14.28
C VAL A 387 -21.45 -7.54 15.28
N ASP A 388 -21.78 -7.89 16.51
CA ASP A 388 -20.84 -8.19 17.60
C ASP A 388 -20.64 -9.70 17.84
N GLN A 389 -20.48 -10.48 16.78
CA GLN A 389 -19.84 -11.79 16.92
C GLN A 389 -18.31 -11.62 17.05
N LYS A 390 -17.87 -10.88 18.06
CA LYS A 390 -16.56 -11.11 18.65
C LYS A 390 -16.54 -12.55 19.14
N MET A 391 -15.75 -13.39 18.48
CA MET A 391 -15.44 -14.72 19.01
C MET A 391 -15.07 -14.55 20.47
N PRO A 392 -15.68 -15.30 21.41
CA PRO A 392 -15.34 -15.16 22.81
C PRO A 392 -13.85 -15.46 22.95
N LEU A 393 -13.09 -14.47 23.40
CA LEU A 393 -11.73 -14.69 23.89
C LEU A 393 -11.80 -15.83 24.90
N LYS A 394 -11.20 -16.97 24.58
CA LYS A 394 -11.04 -18.06 25.54
C LYS A 394 -10.39 -17.45 26.76
N PRO A 395 -11.03 -17.47 27.95
CA PRO A 395 -10.37 -17.03 29.15
C PRO A 395 -9.14 -17.91 29.37
N ALA A 396 -7.97 -17.30 29.45
CA ALA A 396 -6.75 -17.97 29.78
C ALA A 396 -6.93 -18.69 31.13
N GLY A 397 -6.81 -20.04 31.12
CA GLY A 397 -6.51 -20.86 32.28
C GLY A 397 -7.52 -20.83 33.42
N ALA A 398 -8.59 -21.60 33.30
CA ALA A 398 -9.27 -22.09 34.49
C ALA A 398 -8.45 -23.26 35.09
N PHE A 399 -7.84 -23.03 36.24
CA PHE A 399 -7.29 -24.07 37.05
C PHE A 399 -8.41 -25.00 37.55
N PRO A 400 -8.21 -26.32 37.67
CA PRO A 400 -9.21 -27.24 38.14
C PRO A 400 -9.55 -26.95 39.61
N GLY A 401 -10.85 -26.77 39.85
CA GLY A 401 -11.40 -26.32 41.12
C GLY A 401 -11.27 -27.31 42.26
N ILE A 402 -11.05 -26.74 43.44
CA ILE A 402 -11.20 -27.38 44.74
C ILE A 402 -12.71 -27.31 45.08
N PRO A 403 -13.36 -28.42 45.50
CA PRO A 403 -14.78 -28.43 45.87
C PRO A 403 -14.99 -27.86 47.27
N GLY A 404 -15.86 -26.89 47.39
CA GLY A 404 -16.45 -26.49 48.65
C GLY A 404 -16.39 -25.01 49.03
N LEU A 405 -17.18 -24.16 48.34
CA LEU A 405 -17.67 -22.89 48.93
C LEU A 405 -18.95 -22.47 48.20
N PRO A 406 -19.97 -21.96 48.90
CA PRO A 406 -21.29 -21.69 48.32
C PRO A 406 -21.35 -20.40 47.50
N LEU A 407 -22.11 -20.46 46.41
CA LEU A 407 -22.48 -19.35 45.55
C LEU A 407 -23.19 -18.22 46.31
N GLN A 408 -22.65 -17.01 46.27
CA GLN A 408 -23.39 -15.79 46.58
C GLN A 408 -23.76 -15.04 45.30
N GLN A 409 -25.01 -14.61 45.21
CA GLN A 409 -25.62 -13.88 44.11
C GLN A 409 -25.06 -12.46 43.97
N PRO A 410 -25.05 -11.88 42.77
CA PRO A 410 -24.57 -10.52 42.51
C PRO A 410 -25.67 -9.49 42.77
N GLY A 411 -25.42 -8.59 43.66
CA GLY A 411 -26.29 -7.45 43.94
C GLY A 411 -25.67 -6.56 44.99
N GLY A 412 -24.86 -5.58 44.59
CA GLY A 412 -24.35 -4.58 45.53
C GLY A 412 -23.33 -3.65 44.90
N LEU A 413 -23.72 -2.40 44.73
CA LEU A 413 -22.91 -1.25 44.37
C LEU A 413 -21.66 -1.16 45.26
N ILE A 414 -20.50 -1.18 44.67
CA ILE A 414 -19.21 -0.97 45.35
C ILE A 414 -18.95 0.55 45.36
N PRO A 415 -18.76 1.17 46.52
CA PRO A 415 -18.33 2.57 46.60
C PRO A 415 -16.84 2.71 46.23
N PRO A 416 -16.40 3.90 45.77
CA PRO A 416 -15.02 4.12 45.34
C PRO A 416 -14.04 4.04 46.53
N PRO A 417 -12.80 3.60 46.32
CA PRO A 417 -11.80 3.48 47.38
C PRO A 417 -11.39 4.84 47.93
N PRO A 418 -11.10 4.93 49.25
CA PRO A 418 -10.69 6.17 49.89
C PRO A 418 -9.24 6.56 49.47
N PRO A 419 -8.93 7.88 49.50
CA PRO A 419 -7.60 8.38 49.19
C PRO A 419 -6.56 7.93 50.26
N PRO A 420 -5.28 7.79 49.88
CA PRO A 420 -4.23 7.33 50.79
C PRO A 420 -3.96 8.36 51.89
N PRO A 421 -3.57 7.92 53.11
CA PRO A 421 -3.37 8.79 54.27
C PRO A 421 -2.14 9.70 54.10
N ILE A 422 -2.33 10.97 54.46
CA ILE A 422 -1.28 11.97 54.55
C ILE A 422 -0.46 11.68 55.81
N ILE A 423 0.82 11.43 55.69
CA ILE A 423 1.78 11.34 56.79
C ILE A 423 2.29 12.78 57.07
N PRO A 424 2.11 13.34 58.26
CA PRO A 424 2.70 14.61 58.59
C PRO A 424 4.13 14.47 59.11
N GLY A 425 4.98 15.32 58.56
CA GLY A 425 6.20 15.79 59.22
C GLY A 425 7.51 15.11 58.92
N VAL A 426 8.33 15.75 58.06
CA VAL A 426 9.71 16.11 58.42
C VAL A 426 10.05 17.37 57.62
N GLY A 427 10.47 18.38 58.32
CA GLY A 427 10.76 19.70 57.79
C GLY A 427 12.16 19.85 57.22
N ALA A 428 12.25 20.90 56.47
CA ALA A 428 13.32 21.85 56.25
C ALA A 428 14.76 21.34 56.07
N GLY A 429 15.29 21.64 54.89
CA GLY A 429 16.70 22.06 54.74
C GLY A 429 17.55 21.12 53.93
N LEU A 430 17.81 21.50 52.69
CA LEU A 430 19.16 21.67 52.16
C LEU A 430 19.05 22.13 50.70
N ALA A 431 19.43 23.36 50.48
CA ALA A 431 19.64 23.96 49.17
C ALA A 431 20.92 23.38 48.56
N GLY A 432 20.92 23.15 47.26
CA GLY A 432 22.12 23.18 46.46
C GLY A 432 22.68 21.86 45.94
N VAL A 433 21.97 21.23 44.97
CA VAL A 433 22.68 20.48 43.92
C VAL A 433 21.89 20.69 42.61
N PRO A 434 22.49 21.25 41.54
CA PRO A 434 21.83 21.34 40.24
C PRO A 434 21.74 19.95 39.59
N PRO A 435 20.63 19.65 38.87
CA PRO A 435 20.51 18.39 38.14
C PRO A 435 21.52 18.31 37.00
N PRO A 436 21.97 17.09 36.63
CA PRO A 436 22.92 16.90 35.53
C PRO A 436 22.33 17.30 34.19
N PRO A 437 23.14 17.79 33.23
CA PRO A 437 22.64 18.21 31.92
C PRO A 437 22.16 17.01 31.09
N LEU A 438 20.98 17.17 30.51
CA LEU A 438 20.42 16.22 29.55
C LEU A 438 21.23 16.23 28.25
N PRO A 439 21.57 15.09 27.68
CA PRO A 439 22.24 15.01 26.40
C PRO A 439 21.20 15.08 25.24
N PHE A 440 21.49 15.97 24.29
CA PHE A 440 20.94 16.12 22.93
C PHE A 440 19.48 16.56 22.73
N PRO A 441 19.25 17.55 21.83
CA PRO A 441 17.92 18.01 21.47
C PRO A 441 17.23 17.02 20.52
N ILE A 442 15.96 16.72 20.84
CA ILE A 442 15.05 15.94 19.99
C ILE A 442 14.60 16.84 18.84
N PRO A 443 14.70 16.46 17.55
CA PRO A 443 14.18 17.24 16.45
C PRO A 443 12.65 17.19 16.43
N GLY A 444 11.99 18.36 16.50
CA GLY A 444 10.57 18.48 16.24
C GLY A 444 9.70 19.22 17.25
N MET A 445 10.27 19.83 18.30
CA MET A 445 9.49 20.74 19.16
C MET A 445 9.79 22.21 18.83
N PRO A 446 8.75 23.09 18.75
CA PRO A 446 8.97 24.51 18.59
C PRO A 446 9.63 25.08 19.85
N VAL A 447 10.78 25.71 19.65
CA VAL A 447 11.54 26.41 20.70
C VAL A 447 10.73 27.64 21.15
N PRO A 448 10.54 27.87 22.45
CA PRO A 448 9.88 29.09 22.92
C PRO A 448 10.74 30.32 22.57
N PRO A 449 10.12 31.46 22.20
CA PRO A 449 10.85 32.65 21.82
C PRO A 449 11.63 33.23 23.01
N LEU A 450 12.91 33.47 22.78
CA LEU A 450 13.77 34.19 23.71
C LEU A 450 13.33 35.68 23.76
N PRO A 451 13.16 36.28 24.95
CA PRO A 451 12.78 37.69 25.05
C PRO A 451 13.95 38.59 24.64
N GLY A 452 13.75 39.41 23.60
CA GLY A 452 14.65 40.50 23.23
C GLY A 452 15.22 40.54 21.81
N LEU A 453 14.66 39.80 20.86
CA LEU A 453 15.08 39.86 19.45
C LEU A 453 13.95 40.36 18.56
N ASP A 454 14.13 41.52 17.95
CA ASP A 454 13.24 42.10 16.94
C ASP A 454 13.38 41.36 15.59
N PRO A 455 12.31 40.88 14.98
CA PRO A 455 12.39 40.04 13.76
C PRO A 455 12.79 40.81 12.48
N LYS A 456 13.03 42.11 12.56
CA LYS A 456 13.34 42.95 11.39
C LYS A 456 14.82 43.29 11.17
N ASN A 457 15.72 42.89 12.07
CA ASN A 457 17.14 43.19 11.91
C ASN A 457 18.01 42.05 12.50
N PRO A 458 18.54 41.13 11.70
CA PRO A 458 19.40 40.06 12.23
C PRO A 458 20.70 40.63 12.78
N PRO A 459 21.10 40.30 14.01
CA PRO A 459 22.33 40.79 14.61
C PRO A 459 23.57 40.22 13.88
N ASN A 460 24.56 41.09 13.73
CA ASN A 460 25.82 40.76 13.08
C ASN A 460 26.56 39.67 13.87
N PHE A 461 27.26 38.75 13.21
CA PHE A 461 27.96 37.59 13.77
C PHE A 461 28.94 37.94 14.91
N ALA A 462 29.50 39.15 14.89
CA ALA A 462 30.36 39.67 15.93
C ALA A 462 29.65 39.91 17.29
N ALA A 463 28.37 40.32 17.24
CA ALA A 463 27.59 40.57 18.46
C ALA A 463 27.17 39.25 19.15
N ILE A 464 26.96 38.19 18.37
CA ILE A 464 26.65 36.87 18.90
C ILE A 464 27.86 36.25 19.60
N ALA A 465 29.08 36.46 19.03
CA ALA A 465 30.33 35.99 19.63
C ALA A 465 30.64 36.70 20.98
N GLU A 466 30.31 37.98 21.12
CA GLU A 466 30.48 38.69 22.39
C GLU A 466 29.46 38.26 23.44
N MET A 467 28.23 37.97 23.08
CA MET A 467 27.23 37.44 24.02
C MET A 467 27.61 36.04 24.51
N MET A 468 28.13 35.16 23.63
CA MET A 468 28.59 33.82 24.02
C MET A 468 29.82 33.88 24.96
N LYS A 469 30.70 34.85 24.74
CA LYS A 469 31.87 35.07 25.63
C LYS A 469 31.47 35.55 27.04
N LYS A 470 30.37 36.31 27.13
CA LYS A 470 29.79 36.75 28.42
C LYS A 470 29.06 35.61 29.15
N ALA A 471 28.57 34.61 28.41
CA ALA A 471 27.88 33.44 28.95
C ALA A 471 28.83 32.27 29.30
N GLY A 472 30.13 32.40 29.10
CA GLY A 472 31.12 31.34 29.43
C GLY A 472 31.13 30.15 28.47
N ILE A 473 30.54 30.31 27.27
CA ILE A 473 30.49 29.26 26.26
C ILE A 473 31.59 29.53 25.22
N PRO A 474 32.45 28.55 24.88
CA PRO A 474 33.47 28.75 23.87
C PRO A 474 32.86 29.00 22.48
N PRO A 475 33.40 29.94 21.68
CA PRO A 475 32.89 30.25 20.36
C PRO A 475 33.09 29.07 19.40
N PRO A 476 32.13 28.86 18.44
CA PRO A 476 32.26 27.84 17.41
C PRO A 476 33.45 28.17 16.46
N PRO A 477 34.19 27.16 15.97
CA PRO A 477 35.30 27.38 15.04
C PRO A 477 34.80 27.95 13.70
N PRO A 478 35.62 28.77 13.02
CA PRO A 478 35.27 29.34 11.74
C PRO A 478 35.11 28.26 10.67
N PRO A 479 34.21 28.44 9.69
CA PRO A 479 34.01 27.47 8.63
C PRO A 479 35.27 27.39 7.75
N GLY A 480 35.98 26.25 7.82
CA GLY A 480 37.18 25.98 7.01
C GLY A 480 38.37 25.35 7.69
N ALA A 481 38.37 25.13 9.01
CA ALA A 481 39.48 24.50 9.70
C ALA A 481 39.07 23.14 10.30
N LEU A 482 39.48 22.06 9.65
CA LEU A 482 39.50 20.72 10.23
C LEU A 482 40.80 20.57 11.06
N PRO A 483 40.73 20.09 12.31
CA PRO A 483 41.95 19.84 13.10
C PRO A 483 42.69 18.62 12.54
N PRO A 484 44.04 18.63 12.49
CA PRO A 484 44.85 17.49 12.04
C PRO A 484 44.89 16.44 13.16
N GLY A 485 44.47 15.23 12.89
CA GLY A 485 44.73 14.07 13.72
C GLY A 485 43.51 13.24 14.14
N MET A 486 42.86 12.59 13.19
CA MET A 486 42.15 11.32 13.41
C MET A 486 41.80 10.69 12.04
N LEU A 487 42.78 10.00 11.47
CA LEU A 487 42.56 8.99 10.44
C LEU A 487 42.87 7.61 11.04
N PRO A 488 42.00 6.61 10.86
CA PRO A 488 42.35 5.25 11.25
C PRO A 488 43.46 4.71 10.34
N PRO A 489 44.40 3.87 10.83
CA PRO A 489 45.53 3.39 10.07
C PRO A 489 45.06 2.35 9.02
N GLY A 490 45.39 2.57 7.77
CA GLY A 490 45.32 1.55 6.72
C GLY A 490 44.63 1.93 5.43
N LEU A 491 45.03 3.00 4.74
CA LEU A 491 44.79 3.15 3.29
C LEU A 491 45.81 4.14 2.73
N ILE A 492 46.90 3.59 2.19
CA ILE A 492 47.83 4.32 1.32
C ILE A 492 47.31 4.15 -0.12
N PRO A 493 47.06 5.21 -0.87
CA PRO A 493 46.74 5.07 -2.29
C PRO A 493 48.01 4.75 -3.10
N PRO A 494 47.94 3.85 -4.10
CA PRO A 494 49.06 3.56 -4.98
C PRO A 494 49.33 4.71 -5.97
N PRO A 495 50.57 4.89 -6.41
CA PRO A 495 50.92 5.90 -7.40
C PRO A 495 50.45 5.55 -8.80
N PRO A 496 50.23 6.52 -9.71
CA PRO A 496 49.64 6.28 -11.01
C PRO A 496 50.65 5.64 -11.99
N GLY A 497 50.22 4.53 -12.61
CA GLY A 497 50.85 4.01 -13.81
C GLY A 497 51.53 2.64 -13.70
N PHE A 498 50.73 1.56 -13.61
CA PHE A 498 51.11 0.25 -14.13
C PHE A 498 49.87 -0.62 -14.31
N PRO A 499 49.67 -1.30 -15.47
CA PRO A 499 48.56 -2.22 -15.71
C PRO A 499 48.84 -3.58 -15.06
N LEU A 500 47.87 -4.05 -14.26
CA LEU A 500 47.89 -5.41 -13.72
C LEU A 500 47.42 -6.42 -14.75
N PRO A 501 48.09 -7.60 -14.88
CA PRO A 501 47.62 -8.68 -15.78
C PRO A 501 46.45 -9.44 -15.13
N PHE A 502 45.45 -9.74 -15.96
CA PHE A 502 44.32 -10.60 -15.64
C PHE A 502 44.75 -12.05 -15.38
N PRO A 503 44.21 -12.73 -14.37
CA PRO A 503 44.41 -14.17 -14.23
C PRO A 503 43.59 -14.92 -15.30
N PRO A 504 44.11 -16.08 -15.80
CA PRO A 504 43.40 -16.87 -16.81
C PRO A 504 42.17 -17.57 -16.23
N PRO A 505 41.15 -17.87 -17.07
CA PRO A 505 39.95 -18.57 -16.64
C PRO A 505 40.26 -20.03 -16.29
N PRO A 506 39.55 -20.66 -15.33
CA PRO A 506 39.73 -22.05 -14.98
C PRO A 506 39.21 -22.98 -16.11
N PRO A 507 39.82 -24.17 -16.30
CA PRO A 507 39.47 -25.11 -17.37
C PRO A 507 38.10 -25.78 -17.12
N VAL A 508 37.37 -25.98 -18.20
CA VAL A 508 36.07 -26.66 -18.25
C VAL A 508 36.31 -28.18 -18.04
N PRO A 509 35.60 -28.87 -17.12
CA PRO A 509 35.69 -30.30 -16.97
C PRO A 509 34.88 -31.03 -18.05
N PRO A 510 35.34 -32.22 -18.52
CA PRO A 510 34.66 -33.01 -19.55
C PRO A 510 33.41 -33.70 -19.00
N ALA A 511 32.40 -33.80 -19.86
CA ALA A 511 31.17 -34.54 -19.63
C ALA A 511 31.44 -36.06 -19.57
N ASN A 512 30.78 -36.73 -18.64
CA ASN A 512 30.68 -38.17 -18.39
C ASN A 512 31.55 -38.72 -17.26
N ALA A 513 30.98 -38.82 -16.08
CA ALA A 513 31.22 -39.94 -15.15
C ALA A 513 30.02 -40.09 -14.20
N ALA A 514 29.58 -41.33 -14.07
CA ALA A 514 28.45 -41.78 -13.25
C ALA A 514 28.64 -41.54 -11.77
N HIS A 515 27.56 -41.20 -11.08
CA HIS A 515 27.53 -41.04 -9.63
C HIS A 515 27.44 -42.36 -8.88
N PRO A 516 28.20 -42.54 -7.79
CA PRO A 516 27.87 -43.50 -6.74
C PRO A 516 26.97 -42.88 -5.67
N PRO A 517 26.23 -43.66 -4.88
CA PRO A 517 25.24 -43.16 -3.91
C PRO A 517 25.94 -42.62 -2.67
N ASP A 518 25.56 -41.44 -2.27
CA ASP A 518 26.05 -40.79 -1.07
C ASP A 518 25.11 -40.99 0.11
N ASN A 519 25.63 -41.62 1.17
CA ASN A 519 25.01 -41.76 2.47
C ASN A 519 25.54 -40.66 3.38
N GLY A 520 24.65 -39.93 4.03
CA GLY A 520 25.03 -39.33 5.31
C GLY A 520 24.73 -37.84 5.50
N ALA A 521 23.59 -37.58 6.13
CA ALA A 521 23.38 -36.64 7.24
C ALA A 521 23.89 -35.19 7.11
N ASN A 522 22.99 -34.29 6.71
CA ASN A 522 22.75 -33.07 7.50
C ASN A 522 21.38 -32.47 7.16
N LEU A 523 20.40 -32.84 7.93
CA LEU A 523 19.00 -32.37 7.82
C LEU A 523 18.85 -31.05 8.56
N GLY A 524 19.13 -29.95 7.89
CA GLY A 524 18.39 -28.71 8.18
C GLY A 524 16.92 -28.98 7.87
N ARG A 525 16.06 -28.91 8.88
CA ARG A 525 14.60 -29.12 8.74
C ARG A 525 14.04 -28.13 7.73
N ARG A 526 13.94 -28.54 6.47
CA ARG A 526 13.04 -27.88 5.53
C ARG A 526 11.63 -28.15 5.98
N ARG A 527 10.87 -27.11 6.31
CA ARG A 527 9.42 -27.23 6.53
C ARG A 527 8.82 -27.85 5.27
N ALA A 528 7.88 -28.77 5.46
CA ALA A 528 7.12 -29.34 4.34
C ALA A 528 6.36 -28.20 3.62
N PRO A 529 6.19 -28.30 2.28
CA PRO A 529 5.37 -27.37 1.56
C PRO A 529 3.97 -27.29 2.17
N LEU A 530 3.34 -26.11 2.10
CA LEU A 530 1.98 -25.92 2.60
C LEU A 530 1.03 -26.92 1.93
N PRO A 531 0.12 -27.55 2.68
CA PRO A 531 -0.77 -28.56 2.15
C PRO A 531 -1.71 -27.96 1.09
N SER A 532 -2.04 -28.75 0.07
CA SER A 532 -3.06 -28.38 -0.89
C SER A 532 -4.45 -28.27 -0.21
N GLN A 533 -5.37 -27.58 -0.87
CA GLN A 533 -6.73 -27.40 -0.34
C GLN A 533 -7.42 -28.73 -0.02
N GLU A 534 -7.23 -29.77 -0.87
CA GLU A 534 -7.77 -31.12 -0.63
C GLU A 534 -7.12 -31.82 0.54
N GLU A 535 -5.82 -31.66 0.72
CA GLU A 535 -5.08 -32.24 1.85
C GLU A 535 -5.45 -31.57 3.18
N SER A 536 -5.63 -30.25 3.16
CA SER A 536 -6.10 -29.48 4.31
C SER A 536 -7.51 -29.91 4.73
N LEU A 537 -8.44 -30.04 3.77
CA LEU A 537 -9.80 -30.56 4.00
C LEU A 537 -9.79 -31.99 4.57
N LYS A 538 -8.94 -32.88 4.07
CA LYS A 538 -8.80 -34.25 4.60
C LYS A 538 -8.26 -34.25 6.03
N MET A 539 -7.32 -33.38 6.35
CA MET A 539 -6.79 -33.21 7.71
C MET A 539 -7.86 -32.71 8.68
N GLU A 540 -8.67 -31.72 8.25
CA GLU A 540 -9.76 -31.20 9.09
C GLU A 540 -10.88 -32.23 9.29
N GLN A 541 -11.21 -33.02 8.26
CA GLN A 541 -12.16 -34.14 8.39
C GLN A 541 -11.65 -35.23 9.32
N SER A 542 -10.35 -35.49 9.31
CA SER A 542 -9.73 -36.49 10.24
C SER A 542 -9.68 -35.99 11.68
N LYS A 543 -9.69 -34.69 11.94
CA LYS A 543 -9.73 -34.05 13.26
C LYS A 543 -11.15 -33.95 13.85
N GLY A 544 -12.18 -34.40 13.13
CA GLY A 544 -13.56 -34.42 13.61
C GLY A 544 -14.25 -33.05 13.70
N ASN A 545 -13.65 -32.00 13.12
CA ASN A 545 -14.19 -30.65 13.18
C ASN A 545 -15.30 -30.37 12.14
N TYR A 546 -15.60 -31.30 11.25
CA TYR A 546 -16.67 -31.19 10.26
C TYR A 546 -17.71 -32.31 10.44
N THR A 547 -18.88 -31.97 10.94
CA THR A 547 -20.09 -32.77 10.79
C THR A 547 -20.77 -32.41 9.49
N ARG A 548 -20.87 -33.34 8.55
CA ARG A 548 -21.67 -33.20 7.35
C ARG A 548 -23.13 -32.95 7.75
N ILE A 549 -23.62 -31.75 7.53
CA ILE A 549 -25.06 -31.49 7.54
C ILE A 549 -25.62 -32.09 6.25
N LYS A 550 -26.50 -33.05 6.42
CA LYS A 550 -27.25 -33.71 5.34
C LYS A 550 -28.28 -32.76 4.74
#